data_c63b02877c9e4267f8cdc584cd9d2c3f
#
_entry.id   c63b02877c9e4267f8cdc584cd9d2c3f
#
_cell.length_a   1.000
_cell.length_b   1.000
_cell.length_c   1.000
_cell.angle_alpha   90.00
_cell.angle_beta   90.00
_cell.angle_gamma   90.00
#
_symmetry.space_group_name_H-M   'P 1'
#
loop_
_entity.id
_entity.type
_entity.pdbx_description
1 polymer ?
#
loop_
_entity_poly.entity_id
_entity_poly.type
_entity_poly.pdbx_seq_one_letter_code
_entity_poly.pdbx_strand_id
1 'polypeptide(L)'
;SQRMSLRSNPLSASPWLATALLAAGHLHASGQIPDVSSICSDRPPATGESLFSADRAVPERTGSDAARPASDLYCIDLFSTTRGGQAAGVIELRKPWSPFGVTVTAEGRHRHDLKAWIARLPDPSSLGPYTTYVAWATPLALDPVVKLGEVTNGLNNLGEVAFNKYLVWVTAEASADVVERSGPLIIRGRSPSSRMEAHDLLALAPSAEMGVPEMTGHASDWTMPPMYAGVPMLPGVMQSLPVVTPFRPAVDVNTLPAARPRDIVTLPDGGTLDLTAGFVRKSVAGRDLVMMAFNEQIPGPLIEVREASTIFVNFTNDTPLPAAVHWHGLRLDNRYDGVPGVTQDPVQPGKSFRYTIHFPDPGIYWYHPHHREDVSQELGLAGNMLVEPLASDYYNAVDHEEVVMLDDLLLGADDVVPFGEESANYMLMGRFGNVFLTNGEPEYGLDVDAGDVVRFHFTNASNTRTFNVAFRPTDDPNGEPLPIKVIGSDVGRFERESMSESVTLAPAERYVVEVLFPEGGAYAMTNRVQGINHRQGLFLEESAVLGRIAVSGATSESASGHAHDFESLRIHDAVVEDIDRYRPLFARPADHELVLTLE
;
A
#
# COMPACT_ATOMS: atom_id res chain seq x y z
N SER A 1 -58.98 31.84 13.93
CA SER A 1 -60.27 31.27 14.37
C SER A 1 -60.31 29.77 14.13
N GLN A 2 -60.57 29.20 15.18
CA GLN A 2 -61.06 27.88 15.57
C GLN A 2 -60.06 26.84 16.05
N ARG A 3 -60.13 26.74 17.34
CA ARG A 3 -59.76 25.64 18.24
C ARG A 3 -60.72 24.48 18.07
N MET A 4 -60.22 23.26 18.39
CA MET A 4 -60.92 22.22 19.20
C MET A 4 -59.92 21.09 19.42
N SER A 5 -59.44 20.87 20.60
CA SER A 5 -59.83 20.38 21.93
C SER A 5 -59.97 18.85 21.98
N LEU A 6 -59.01 18.28 22.68
CA LEU A 6 -59.04 17.22 23.70
C LEU A 6 -60.12 16.12 23.66
N ARG A 7 -59.74 14.87 23.79
CA ARG A 7 -60.19 13.99 24.88
C ARG A 7 -59.23 12.84 25.16
N SER A 8 -58.84 12.77 26.41
CA SER A 8 -58.23 11.68 27.14
C SER A 8 -59.27 10.62 27.54
N ASN A 9 -58.86 9.38 27.67
CA ASN A 9 -59.10 8.59 28.89
C ASN A 9 -58.38 7.22 28.89
N PRO A 10 -58.08 6.70 30.08
CA PRO A 10 -57.12 5.63 30.34
C PRO A 10 -57.78 4.31 30.74
N LEU A 11 -56.95 3.29 30.94
CA LEU A 11 -57.11 2.07 31.80
C LEU A 11 -56.34 0.95 31.07
N SER A 12 -55.54 0.09 31.66
CA SER A 12 -55.32 -0.36 33.02
C SER A 12 -54.05 -1.17 33.08
N ALA A 13 -53.39 -1.16 34.21
CA ALA A 13 -52.19 -1.92 34.53
C ALA A 13 -52.46 -3.41 34.72
N SER A 14 -51.46 -4.24 34.45
CA SER A 14 -51.01 -5.32 35.36
C SER A 14 -49.71 -5.97 34.87
N PRO A 15 -48.86 -6.42 35.78
CA PRO A 15 -47.45 -6.70 35.54
C PRO A 15 -47.18 -8.19 35.37
N TRP A 16 -46.24 -8.53 34.47
CA TRP A 16 -45.52 -9.78 34.55
C TRP A 16 -44.02 -9.51 34.52
N LEU A 17 -43.36 -9.77 35.65
CA LEU A 17 -41.96 -9.96 35.75
C LEU A 17 -41.53 -11.15 34.87
N ALA A 18 -40.63 -10.89 33.93
CA ALA A 18 -39.81 -11.93 33.34
C ALA A 18 -38.38 -11.43 33.34
N THR A 19 -37.60 -12.04 34.22
CA THR A 19 -36.15 -11.90 34.31
C THR A 19 -35.53 -12.41 33.03
N ALA A 20 -35.03 -11.53 32.18
CA ALA A 20 -34.18 -11.90 31.03
C ALA A 20 -32.72 -11.61 31.40
N LEU A 21 -31.94 -12.68 31.52
CA LEU A 21 -30.47 -12.62 31.55
C LEU A 21 -29.97 -11.82 30.34
N LEU A 22 -29.26 -10.75 30.61
CA LEU A 22 -28.40 -10.05 29.65
C LEU A 22 -27.22 -10.97 29.34
N ALA A 23 -27.32 -11.76 28.28
CA ALA A 23 -26.14 -12.26 27.57
C ALA A 23 -25.63 -11.10 26.69
N ALA A 24 -24.54 -10.47 27.11
CA ALA A 24 -23.79 -9.54 26.27
C ALA A 24 -23.15 -10.34 25.11
N GLY A 25 -23.93 -10.55 24.07
CA GLY A 25 -23.40 -10.97 22.79
C GLY A 25 -22.74 -9.76 22.14
N HIS A 26 -21.44 -9.81 21.97
CA HIS A 26 -20.72 -8.89 21.09
C HIS A 26 -21.26 -9.11 19.68
N LEU A 27 -22.16 -8.26 19.25
CA LEU A 27 -22.52 -8.11 17.85
C LEU A 27 -21.33 -7.42 17.18
N HIS A 28 -20.42 -8.23 16.67
CA HIS A 28 -19.55 -7.81 15.58
C HIS A 28 -20.49 -7.54 14.39
N ALA A 29 -20.82 -6.29 14.17
CA ALA A 29 -21.37 -5.85 12.90
C ALA A 29 -20.20 -5.85 11.90
N SER A 30 -19.75 -7.04 11.49
CA SER A 30 -19.02 -7.19 10.24
C SER A 30 -20.00 -6.77 9.15
N GLY A 31 -19.74 -5.63 8.51
CA GLY A 31 -20.38 -5.29 7.25
C GLY A 31 -20.13 -6.46 6.31
N GLN A 32 -21.10 -7.35 6.16
CA GLN A 32 -21.06 -8.41 5.18
C GLN A 32 -21.11 -7.72 3.82
N ILE A 33 -19.95 -7.64 3.16
CA ILE A 33 -19.92 -7.54 1.71
C ILE A 33 -20.81 -8.65 1.20
N PRO A 34 -21.79 -8.38 0.30
CA PRO A 34 -22.67 -9.42 -0.24
C PRO A 34 -21.82 -10.62 -0.66
N ASP A 35 -22.31 -11.81 -0.43
CA ASP A 35 -21.62 -13.07 -0.79
C ASP A 35 -21.42 -13.07 -2.31
N VAL A 36 -20.32 -12.45 -2.73
CA VAL A 36 -19.91 -12.43 -4.13
C VAL A 36 -19.61 -13.87 -4.48
N SER A 37 -20.30 -14.39 -5.49
CA SER A 37 -20.05 -15.74 -6.00
C SER A 37 -18.55 -15.94 -6.13
N SER A 38 -18.03 -17.05 -5.57
CA SER A 38 -16.61 -17.36 -5.59
C SER A 38 -16.06 -17.24 -7.00
N ILE A 39 -14.95 -16.51 -7.17
CA ILE A 39 -14.23 -16.44 -8.46
C ILE A 39 -13.70 -17.82 -8.89
N CYS A 40 -13.68 -18.79 -7.98
CA CYS A 40 -13.27 -20.18 -8.21
C CYS A 40 -14.45 -21.10 -8.52
N SER A 41 -15.70 -20.63 -8.48
CA SER A 41 -16.90 -21.45 -8.66
C SER A 41 -16.99 -22.10 -10.04
N ASP A 42 -16.47 -21.46 -11.06
CA ASP A 42 -16.52 -21.93 -12.45
C ASP A 42 -15.40 -22.93 -12.79
N ARG A 43 -14.53 -23.22 -11.82
CA ARG A 43 -13.48 -24.23 -12.00
C ARG A 43 -14.02 -25.62 -11.72
N PRO A 44 -13.96 -26.54 -12.69
CA PRO A 44 -14.24 -27.94 -12.39
C PRO A 44 -13.22 -28.44 -11.37
N PRO A 45 -13.65 -29.21 -10.34
CA PRO A 45 -12.72 -29.84 -9.41
C PRO A 45 -11.70 -30.63 -10.22
N ALA A 46 -10.41 -30.38 -9.96
CA ALA A 46 -9.34 -31.00 -10.71
C ALA A 46 -9.45 -32.54 -10.63
N THR A 47 -9.81 -33.15 -11.73
CA THR A 47 -9.80 -34.59 -11.88
C THR A 47 -8.39 -34.99 -12.22
N GLY A 48 -7.70 -35.61 -11.29
CA GLY A 48 -6.49 -36.43 -11.30
C GLY A 48 -5.50 -36.43 -12.46
N GLU A 49 -5.54 -35.50 -13.39
CA GLU A 49 -4.61 -35.41 -14.51
C GLU A 49 -3.46 -34.45 -14.18
N SER A 50 -2.29 -35.02 -14.27
CA SER A 50 -0.95 -34.47 -14.35
C SER A 50 -0.71 -33.08 -13.72
N LEU A 51 0.01 -33.07 -12.61
CA LEU A 51 0.65 -31.86 -11.99
C LEU A 51 1.65 -31.15 -12.93
N PHE A 52 1.89 -31.68 -14.13
CA PHE A 52 2.96 -31.25 -15.04
C PHE A 52 2.47 -30.86 -16.44
N SER A 53 1.18 -30.78 -16.70
CA SER A 53 0.74 -30.27 -18.00
C SER A 53 0.91 -28.76 -18.05
N ALA A 54 1.99 -28.31 -18.65
CA ALA A 54 2.28 -26.91 -18.98
C ALA A 54 1.32 -26.34 -20.07
N ASP A 55 0.40 -27.12 -20.58
CA ASP A 55 -0.48 -26.77 -21.68
C ASP A 55 -1.92 -26.44 -21.22
N ARG A 56 -2.09 -25.51 -20.32
CA ARG A 56 -3.36 -24.78 -20.30
C ARG A 56 -3.15 -23.49 -21.06
N ALA A 57 -3.57 -23.48 -22.32
CA ALA A 57 -3.82 -22.23 -23.03
C ALA A 57 -4.70 -21.35 -22.15
N VAL A 58 -4.20 -20.16 -21.79
CA VAL A 58 -5.01 -19.15 -21.13
C VAL A 58 -6.19 -18.88 -22.06
N PRO A 59 -7.46 -19.05 -21.61
CA PRO A 59 -8.59 -18.76 -22.46
C PRO A 59 -8.49 -17.31 -22.93
N GLU A 60 -8.63 -17.08 -24.24
CA GLU A 60 -8.76 -15.71 -24.77
C GLU A 60 -9.95 -15.03 -24.07
N ARG A 61 -9.67 -13.98 -23.34
CA ARG A 61 -10.68 -13.18 -22.64
C ARG A 61 -11.28 -12.23 -23.65
N THR A 62 -12.57 -12.30 -23.82
CA THR A 62 -13.31 -11.40 -24.72
C THR A 62 -14.30 -10.56 -23.92
N GLY A 63 -14.27 -9.24 -24.10
CA GLY A 63 -15.30 -8.32 -23.63
C GLY A 63 -15.42 -8.22 -22.11
N SER A 64 -16.61 -8.38 -21.57
CA SER A 64 -16.95 -8.18 -20.14
C SER A 64 -16.21 -9.11 -19.16
N ASP A 65 -15.58 -10.20 -19.63
CA ASP A 65 -14.79 -11.08 -18.78
C ASP A 65 -13.39 -10.53 -18.47
N ALA A 66 -12.94 -9.52 -19.20
CA ALA A 66 -11.63 -8.89 -18.98
C ALA A 66 -11.55 -8.12 -17.65
N ALA A 67 -12.69 -7.65 -17.13
CA ALA A 67 -12.76 -6.89 -15.89
C ALA A 67 -12.75 -7.76 -14.62
N ARG A 68 -12.87 -9.11 -14.74
CA ARG A 68 -12.84 -10.01 -13.59
C ARG A 68 -11.42 -10.49 -13.31
N PRO A 69 -11.01 -10.58 -12.03
CA PRO A 69 -9.73 -11.16 -11.67
C PRO A 69 -9.57 -12.56 -12.28
N ALA A 70 -8.38 -12.88 -12.79
CA ALA A 70 -8.11 -14.19 -13.35
C ALA A 70 -8.22 -15.27 -12.26
N SER A 71 -9.13 -16.22 -12.40
CA SER A 71 -9.34 -17.28 -11.40
C SER A 71 -8.08 -18.11 -11.13
N ASP A 72 -7.16 -18.20 -12.10
CA ASP A 72 -5.88 -18.88 -11.97
C ASP A 72 -4.86 -18.15 -11.09
N LEU A 73 -5.03 -16.83 -10.86
CA LEU A 73 -4.20 -16.04 -9.93
C LEU A 73 -4.70 -16.09 -8.48
N TYR A 74 -5.99 -16.38 -8.27
CA TYR A 74 -6.62 -16.34 -6.96
C TYR A 74 -7.18 -17.68 -6.49
N CYS A 75 -6.89 -18.78 -7.21
CA CYS A 75 -7.39 -20.10 -6.88
C CYS A 75 -6.27 -21.13 -6.77
N ILE A 76 -6.31 -21.93 -5.70
CA ILE A 76 -5.45 -23.10 -5.50
C ILE A 76 -6.27 -24.35 -5.79
N ASP A 77 -5.93 -25.10 -6.82
CA ASP A 77 -6.52 -26.41 -7.05
C ASP A 77 -5.94 -27.44 -6.07
N LEU A 78 -6.81 -28.21 -5.40
CA LEU A 78 -6.44 -29.27 -4.48
C LEU A 78 -6.55 -30.63 -5.18
N PHE A 79 -5.44 -31.35 -5.26
CA PHE A 79 -5.31 -32.63 -5.92
C PHE A 79 -5.22 -33.77 -4.91
N SER A 80 -5.93 -34.86 -5.20
CA SER A 80 -5.88 -36.06 -4.37
C SER A 80 -4.52 -36.75 -4.46
N THR A 81 -4.10 -37.33 -3.32
CA THR A 81 -3.06 -38.36 -3.31
C THR A 81 -3.66 -39.73 -3.52
N THR A 82 -2.83 -40.75 -3.61
CA THR A 82 -3.31 -42.14 -3.74
C THR A 82 -4.20 -42.58 -2.56
N ARG A 83 -4.04 -41.96 -1.39
CA ARG A 83 -4.85 -42.26 -0.20
C ARG A 83 -6.14 -41.43 -0.15
N GLY A 84 -6.19 -40.32 -0.84
CA GLY A 84 -7.36 -39.45 -0.91
C GLY A 84 -8.44 -39.94 -1.88
N GLY A 85 -8.16 -40.93 -2.70
CA GLY A 85 -9.12 -41.45 -3.65
C GLY A 85 -9.61 -40.40 -4.65
N GLN A 86 -10.89 -40.08 -4.59
CA GLN A 86 -11.53 -39.05 -5.44
C GLN A 86 -11.68 -37.69 -4.77
N ALA A 87 -11.07 -37.50 -3.60
CA ALA A 87 -11.13 -36.22 -2.94
C ALA A 87 -10.56 -35.10 -3.83
N ALA A 88 -11.21 -33.97 -3.86
CA ALA A 88 -10.81 -32.82 -4.64
C ALA A 88 -11.29 -31.53 -3.94
N GLY A 89 -10.73 -30.41 -4.34
CA GLY A 89 -11.19 -29.12 -3.82
C GLY A 89 -10.54 -27.96 -4.54
N VAL A 90 -10.95 -26.78 -4.15
CA VAL A 90 -10.37 -25.52 -4.58
C VAL A 90 -10.32 -24.57 -3.40
N ILE A 91 -9.27 -23.76 -3.30
CA ILE A 91 -9.15 -22.69 -2.30
C ILE A 91 -9.15 -21.37 -3.04
N GLU A 92 -10.00 -20.46 -2.62
CA GLU A 92 -10.00 -19.07 -3.03
C GLU A 92 -9.13 -18.25 -2.09
N LEU A 93 -8.26 -17.45 -2.68
CA LEU A 93 -7.42 -16.46 -1.98
C LEU A 93 -8.19 -15.16 -1.92
N ARG A 94 -8.63 -14.76 -0.74
CA ARG A 94 -9.33 -13.51 -0.50
C ARG A 94 -8.40 -12.51 0.17
N LYS A 95 -8.57 -11.23 -0.15
CA LYS A 95 -7.89 -10.16 0.55
C LYS A 95 -8.53 -10.02 1.94
N PRO A 96 -7.77 -10.16 3.05
CA PRO A 96 -8.26 -9.80 4.37
C PRO A 96 -8.62 -8.31 4.43
N TRP A 97 -9.42 -7.94 5.41
CA TRP A 97 -9.67 -6.52 5.63
C TRP A 97 -8.37 -5.78 5.97
N SER A 98 -8.21 -4.59 5.39
CA SER A 98 -7.08 -3.71 5.64
C SER A 98 -7.51 -2.26 5.36
N PRO A 99 -7.03 -1.28 6.12
CA PRO A 99 -7.24 0.13 5.80
C PRO A 99 -6.43 0.58 4.58
N PHE A 100 -5.50 -0.26 4.08
CA PHE A 100 -4.62 0.04 2.95
C PHE A 100 -5.11 -0.61 1.65
N GLY A 101 -4.61 -0.12 0.51
CA GLY A 101 -4.88 -0.69 -0.81
C GLY A 101 -4.50 -2.17 -0.94
N VAL A 102 -3.47 -2.60 -0.23
CA VAL A 102 -2.98 -3.99 -0.16
C VAL A 102 -3.01 -4.50 1.28
N THR A 103 -2.84 -5.81 1.46
CA THR A 103 -2.73 -6.44 2.77
C THR A 103 -1.42 -7.20 2.85
N VAL A 104 -0.49 -6.68 3.64
CA VAL A 104 0.84 -7.26 3.85
C VAL A 104 1.17 -7.27 5.35
N THR A 105 2.12 -8.10 5.75
CA THR A 105 2.71 -8.05 7.09
C THR A 105 3.74 -6.91 7.18
N ALA A 106 4.23 -6.63 8.37
CA ALA A 106 5.32 -5.68 8.59
C ALA A 106 6.64 -6.10 7.89
N GLU A 107 6.77 -7.36 7.44
CA GLU A 107 7.86 -7.86 6.59
C GLU A 107 7.54 -7.79 5.09
N GLY A 108 6.40 -7.21 4.71
CA GLY A 108 5.96 -7.08 3.31
C GLY A 108 5.42 -8.37 2.68
N ARG A 109 5.12 -9.42 3.46
CA ARG A 109 4.53 -10.65 2.91
C ARG A 109 3.05 -10.47 2.68
N HIS A 110 2.55 -10.89 1.53
CA HIS A 110 1.12 -10.86 1.25
C HIS A 110 0.33 -11.75 2.20
N ARG A 111 -0.80 -11.23 2.68
CA ARG A 111 -1.76 -11.91 3.53
C ARG A 111 -2.98 -12.29 2.70
N HIS A 112 -3.46 -13.53 2.88
CA HIS A 112 -4.65 -14.03 2.21
C HIS A 112 -5.52 -14.78 3.20
N ASP A 113 -6.82 -14.48 3.20
CA ASP A 113 -7.84 -15.33 3.79
C ASP A 113 -8.13 -16.51 2.85
N LEU A 114 -8.07 -17.72 3.37
CA LEU A 114 -8.26 -18.93 2.61
C LEU A 114 -9.67 -19.48 2.79
N LYS A 115 -10.44 -19.55 1.70
CA LYS A 115 -11.78 -20.14 1.70
C LYS A 115 -11.77 -21.36 0.79
N ALA A 116 -11.98 -22.55 1.38
CA ALA A 116 -11.84 -23.83 0.69
C ALA A 116 -13.19 -24.52 0.45
N TRP A 117 -13.41 -25.01 -0.76
CA TRP A 117 -14.46 -25.97 -1.10
C TRP A 117 -13.83 -27.33 -1.32
N ILE A 118 -14.18 -28.30 -0.47
CA ILE A 118 -13.61 -29.65 -0.51
C ILE A 118 -14.74 -30.65 -0.73
N ALA A 119 -14.49 -31.64 -1.54
CA ALA A 119 -15.48 -32.67 -1.87
C ALA A 119 -14.84 -34.06 -1.88
N ARG A 120 -15.66 -35.06 -1.56
CA ARG A 120 -15.33 -36.48 -1.65
C ARG A 120 -14.13 -36.92 -0.78
N LEU A 121 -13.92 -36.24 0.36
CA LEU A 121 -13.04 -36.78 1.39
C LEU A 121 -13.62 -38.14 1.86
N PRO A 122 -12.79 -39.21 1.92
CA PRO A 122 -13.22 -40.50 2.45
C PRO A 122 -13.54 -40.37 3.96
N ASP A 123 -14.12 -41.41 4.55
CA ASP A 123 -14.24 -41.47 6.02
C ASP A 123 -12.83 -41.57 6.63
N PRO A 124 -12.42 -40.67 7.55
CA PRO A 124 -11.09 -40.70 8.14
C PRO A 124 -10.74 -42.07 8.77
N SER A 125 -11.73 -42.73 9.40
CA SER A 125 -11.54 -44.04 10.03
C SER A 125 -11.19 -45.15 9.05
N SER A 126 -11.53 -44.99 7.76
CA SER A 126 -11.17 -45.94 6.71
C SER A 126 -9.67 -45.91 6.34
N LEU A 127 -8.96 -44.86 6.76
CA LEU A 127 -7.56 -44.62 6.48
C LEU A 127 -6.63 -45.08 7.62
N GLY A 128 -7.18 -45.45 8.76
CA GLY A 128 -6.45 -45.84 9.96
C GLY A 128 -7.04 -45.25 11.25
N PRO A 129 -6.27 -45.07 12.31
CA PRO A 129 -6.76 -44.55 13.58
C PRO A 129 -6.95 -43.02 13.55
N TYR A 130 -7.65 -42.53 12.52
CA TYR A 130 -7.89 -41.10 12.28
C TYR A 130 -9.37 -40.79 12.49
N THR A 131 -9.65 -39.59 13.01
CA THR A 131 -11.03 -39.14 13.30
C THR A 131 -11.42 -37.90 12.52
N THR A 132 -10.45 -37.16 12.00
CA THR A 132 -10.69 -35.88 11.33
C THR A 132 -9.65 -35.57 10.25
N TYR A 133 -9.87 -34.47 9.55
CA TYR A 133 -8.93 -33.88 8.59
C TYR A 133 -8.47 -32.52 9.07
N VAL A 134 -7.17 -32.22 8.91
CA VAL A 134 -6.56 -30.93 9.25
C VAL A 134 -5.84 -30.35 8.04
N ALA A 135 -6.09 -29.07 7.78
CA ALA A 135 -5.39 -28.31 6.77
C ALA A 135 -4.15 -27.61 7.34
N TRP A 136 -3.12 -27.52 6.52
CA TRP A 136 -1.82 -26.94 6.83
C TRP A 136 -1.33 -26.10 5.68
N ALA A 137 -0.58 -25.01 5.98
CA ALA A 137 0.18 -24.26 4.99
C ALA A 137 1.67 -24.32 5.33
N THR A 138 2.50 -24.32 4.30
CA THR A 138 3.96 -24.31 4.47
C THR A 138 4.61 -23.63 3.27
N PRO A 139 5.70 -22.84 3.45
CA PRO A 139 6.48 -22.35 2.31
C PRO A 139 7.12 -23.52 1.55
N LEU A 140 7.69 -23.24 0.38
CA LEU A 140 8.34 -24.27 -0.44
C LEU A 140 9.54 -24.95 0.24
N ALA A 141 10.14 -24.27 1.24
CA ALA A 141 11.18 -24.83 2.10
C ALA A 141 10.67 -25.87 3.10
N LEU A 142 9.36 -26.03 3.24
CA LEU A 142 8.66 -26.96 4.13
C LEU A 142 8.80 -26.63 5.62
N ASP A 143 9.27 -25.45 5.95
CA ASP A 143 9.41 -24.92 7.31
C ASP A 143 9.19 -23.40 7.30
N PRO A 144 8.34 -22.86 8.18
CA PRO A 144 7.47 -23.55 9.15
C PRO A 144 6.25 -24.24 8.51
N VAL A 145 5.65 -25.18 9.23
CA VAL A 145 4.33 -25.75 8.91
C VAL A 145 3.30 -25.12 9.83
N VAL A 146 2.36 -24.37 9.25
CA VAL A 146 1.32 -23.65 9.99
C VAL A 146 0.02 -24.41 9.87
N LYS A 147 -0.63 -24.68 11.01
CA LYS A 147 -1.97 -25.28 11.06
C LYS A 147 -3.01 -24.26 10.66
N LEU A 148 -3.87 -24.61 9.69
CA LEU A 148 -4.99 -23.78 9.25
C LEU A 148 -6.32 -24.14 9.91
N GLY A 149 -6.47 -25.38 10.37
CA GLY A 149 -7.65 -25.86 11.08
C GLY A 149 -8.24 -27.15 10.56
N GLU A 150 -9.34 -27.57 11.19
CA GLU A 150 -10.11 -28.73 10.79
C GLU A 150 -10.86 -28.48 9.48
N VAL A 151 -10.96 -29.51 8.63
CA VAL A 151 -11.70 -29.43 7.36
C VAL A 151 -12.63 -30.61 7.17
N THR A 152 -13.74 -30.33 6.47
CA THR A 152 -14.77 -31.31 6.12
C THR A 152 -15.17 -31.17 4.65
N ASN A 153 -16.00 -32.09 4.16
CA ASN A 153 -16.66 -31.92 2.87
C ASN A 153 -17.58 -30.69 2.90
N GLY A 154 -17.47 -29.83 1.90
CA GLY A 154 -18.19 -28.56 1.78
C GLY A 154 -17.28 -27.37 1.92
N LEU A 155 -17.85 -26.26 2.39
CA LEU A 155 -17.17 -24.99 2.58
C LEU A 155 -16.43 -24.95 3.92
N ASN A 156 -15.16 -24.55 3.88
CA ASN A 156 -14.29 -24.39 5.05
C ASN A 156 -13.62 -23.00 5.02
N ASN A 157 -13.60 -22.32 6.16
CA ASN A 157 -12.80 -21.12 6.35
C ASN A 157 -11.49 -21.52 7.04
N LEU A 158 -10.38 -21.36 6.34
CA LEU A 158 -9.08 -21.84 6.80
C LEU A 158 -8.25 -20.75 7.51
N GLY A 159 -8.82 -19.54 7.63
CA GLY A 159 -8.12 -18.41 8.21
C GLY A 159 -7.07 -17.83 7.29
N GLU A 160 -6.11 -17.14 7.88
CA GLU A 160 -5.15 -16.30 7.18
C GLU A 160 -3.78 -16.96 7.03
N VAL A 161 -3.14 -16.70 5.89
CA VAL A 161 -1.78 -17.13 5.55
C VAL A 161 -0.97 -15.91 5.07
N ALA A 162 0.29 -15.82 5.54
CA ALA A 162 1.24 -14.77 5.17
C ALA A 162 2.52 -15.36 4.54
N PHE A 163 2.35 -16.07 3.42
CA PHE A 163 3.47 -16.60 2.64
C PHE A 163 3.39 -16.16 1.19
N ASN A 164 4.52 -15.78 0.60
CA ASN A 164 4.56 -15.39 -0.81
C ASN A 164 4.41 -16.59 -1.77
N LYS A 165 5.08 -17.71 -1.46
CA LYS A 165 4.98 -18.98 -2.19
C LYS A 165 4.78 -20.11 -1.20
N TYR A 166 3.71 -20.88 -1.33
CA TYR A 166 3.39 -21.91 -0.35
C TYR A 166 2.60 -23.08 -0.91
N LEU A 167 2.62 -24.15 -0.14
CA LEU A 167 1.83 -25.35 -0.34
C LEU A 167 0.71 -25.40 0.69
N VAL A 168 -0.43 -25.97 0.29
CA VAL A 168 -1.50 -26.34 1.21
C VAL A 168 -1.65 -27.84 1.23
N TRP A 169 -1.72 -28.41 2.41
CA TRP A 169 -1.90 -29.84 2.64
C TRP A 169 -3.13 -30.09 3.49
N VAL A 170 -3.81 -31.20 3.24
CA VAL A 170 -4.84 -31.74 4.12
C VAL A 170 -4.43 -33.16 4.49
N THR A 171 -4.32 -33.43 5.78
CA THR A 171 -3.95 -34.73 6.35
C THR A 171 -5.08 -35.33 7.15
N ALA A 172 -5.14 -36.66 7.25
CA ALA A 172 -6.03 -37.33 8.19
C ALA A 172 -5.31 -37.43 9.53
N GLU A 173 -5.94 -36.94 10.59
CA GLU A 173 -5.34 -36.83 11.92
C GLU A 173 -6.20 -37.54 12.99
N ALA A 174 -5.56 -37.92 14.10
CA ALA A 174 -6.23 -38.57 15.21
C ALA A 174 -7.14 -37.62 16.01
N SER A 175 -6.87 -36.31 15.93
CA SER A 175 -7.66 -35.24 16.59
C SER A 175 -7.48 -33.94 15.83
N ALA A 176 -8.49 -33.06 15.90
CA ALA A 176 -8.38 -31.69 15.42
C ALA A 176 -7.37 -30.84 16.22
N ASP A 177 -7.03 -31.24 17.44
CA ASP A 177 -6.15 -30.48 18.34
C ASP A 177 -4.66 -30.75 18.11
N VAL A 178 -4.27 -31.58 17.11
CA VAL A 178 -2.86 -31.83 16.79
C VAL A 178 -2.14 -30.52 16.49
N VAL A 179 -0.95 -30.36 17.04
CA VAL A 179 -0.08 -29.18 16.81
C VAL A 179 0.90 -29.41 15.68
N GLU A 180 1.25 -30.66 15.40
CA GLU A 180 2.13 -31.08 14.32
C GLU A 180 1.43 -32.11 13.45
N ARG A 181 1.72 -32.05 12.17
CA ARG A 181 1.23 -33.02 11.19
C ARG A 181 1.83 -34.40 11.43
N SER A 182 0.99 -35.41 11.63
CA SER A 182 1.43 -36.77 11.86
C SER A 182 0.81 -37.78 10.90
N GLY A 183 -0.38 -37.52 10.41
CA GLY A 183 -1.13 -38.43 9.58
C GLY A 183 -0.81 -38.36 8.08
N PRO A 184 -1.43 -39.24 7.29
CA PRO A 184 -1.20 -39.33 5.85
C PRO A 184 -1.76 -38.09 5.12
N LEU A 185 -1.03 -37.66 4.09
CA LEU A 185 -1.47 -36.62 3.19
C LEU A 185 -2.59 -37.14 2.27
N ILE A 186 -3.69 -36.41 2.23
CA ILE A 186 -4.92 -36.77 1.51
C ILE A 186 -5.10 -35.96 0.23
N ILE A 187 -5.08 -34.62 0.35
CA ILE A 187 -5.09 -33.70 -0.78
C ILE A 187 -4.03 -32.62 -0.57
N ARG A 188 -3.57 -32.05 -1.67
CA ARG A 188 -2.54 -31.02 -1.67
C ARG A 188 -2.76 -30.02 -2.80
N GLY A 189 -2.31 -28.79 -2.58
CA GLY A 189 -2.28 -27.74 -3.58
C GLY A 189 -1.08 -26.83 -3.41
N ARG A 190 -0.90 -25.93 -4.34
CA ARG A 190 0.15 -24.91 -4.29
C ARG A 190 -0.39 -23.54 -4.69
N SER A 191 0.13 -22.49 -4.06
CA SER A 191 -0.24 -21.11 -4.39
C SER A 191 0.04 -20.80 -5.86
N PRO A 192 -0.76 -19.93 -6.50
CA PRO A 192 -0.51 -19.49 -7.88
C PRO A 192 0.89 -18.91 -8.07
N SER A 193 1.37 -18.10 -7.09
CA SER A 193 2.71 -17.53 -7.06
C SER A 193 3.84 -18.56 -7.13
N SER A 194 3.60 -19.80 -6.65
CA SER A 194 4.58 -20.89 -6.73
C SER A 194 4.78 -21.43 -8.16
N ARG A 195 3.93 -21.02 -9.12
CA ARG A 195 4.08 -21.35 -10.54
C ARG A 195 5.01 -20.38 -11.26
N MET A 196 5.39 -19.28 -10.63
CA MET A 196 6.35 -18.33 -11.18
C MET A 196 7.70 -19.03 -11.32
N GLU A 197 8.16 -19.16 -12.56
CA GLU A 197 9.40 -19.86 -12.91
C GLU A 197 10.59 -18.91 -12.91
N ALA A 198 11.78 -19.46 -12.66
CA ALA A 198 13.02 -18.72 -12.80
C ALA A 198 13.31 -18.46 -14.28
N HIS A 199 13.54 -17.22 -14.65
CA HIS A 199 13.86 -16.85 -16.03
C HIS A 199 15.33 -17.15 -16.42
N ASP A 200 16.18 -17.44 -15.45
CA ASP A 200 17.59 -17.81 -15.70
C ASP A 200 17.76 -19.11 -16.51
N LEU A 201 16.73 -19.95 -16.58
CA LEU A 201 16.77 -21.11 -17.46
C LEU A 201 16.88 -20.72 -18.96
N LEU A 202 16.42 -19.51 -19.31
CA LEU A 202 16.55 -18.96 -20.66
C LEU A 202 17.91 -18.31 -20.91
N ALA A 203 18.62 -17.89 -19.84
CA ALA A 203 19.99 -17.38 -19.94
C ALA A 203 21.02 -18.46 -20.28
N LEU A 204 20.66 -19.73 -20.22
CA LEU A 204 21.48 -20.86 -20.67
C LEU A 204 21.39 -21.09 -22.19
N ALA A 205 20.48 -20.45 -22.90
CA ALA A 205 20.48 -20.45 -24.35
C ALA A 205 21.71 -19.65 -24.86
N PRO A 206 22.51 -20.19 -25.78
CA PRO A 206 23.66 -19.45 -26.32
C PRO A 206 23.19 -18.12 -26.90
N SER A 207 23.76 -17.03 -26.43
CA SER A 207 23.45 -15.66 -26.85
C SER A 207 23.60 -15.40 -28.37
N ALA A 208 24.21 -16.32 -29.10
CA ALA A 208 24.42 -16.25 -30.53
C ALA A 208 23.15 -16.48 -31.39
N GLU A 209 22.09 -17.09 -30.82
CA GLU A 209 20.88 -17.42 -31.61
C GLU A 209 19.75 -16.37 -31.51
N MET A 210 19.81 -15.43 -30.57
CA MET A 210 18.73 -14.47 -30.36
C MET A 210 18.99 -13.07 -30.93
N GLY A 211 20.14 -12.81 -31.56
CA GLY A 211 20.38 -11.55 -32.28
C GLY A 211 20.26 -10.27 -31.40
N VAL A 212 20.47 -10.39 -30.11
CA VAL A 212 20.46 -9.24 -29.20
C VAL A 212 21.78 -8.48 -29.41
N PRO A 213 21.76 -7.20 -29.80
CA PRO A 213 22.99 -6.42 -29.89
C PRO A 213 23.71 -6.42 -28.55
N GLU A 214 25.02 -6.68 -28.56
CA GLU A 214 25.88 -6.44 -27.40
C GLU A 214 25.73 -4.98 -26.99
N MET A 215 25.04 -4.74 -25.88
CA MET A 215 24.97 -3.42 -25.27
C MET A 215 26.32 -3.15 -24.59
N THR A 216 27.23 -2.52 -25.35
CA THR A 216 28.47 -1.98 -24.80
C THR A 216 28.18 -0.68 -24.08
N GLY A 217 28.13 -0.72 -22.77
CA GLY A 217 28.12 0.50 -21.96
C GLY A 217 27.37 0.35 -20.66
N HIS A 218 28.11 0.27 -19.58
CA HIS A 218 27.67 0.27 -18.18
C HIS A 218 26.76 -0.88 -17.78
N ALA A 219 27.38 -1.95 -17.31
CA ALA A 219 26.72 -3.04 -16.65
C ALA A 219 26.06 -2.54 -15.34
N SER A 220 24.82 -2.10 -15.41
CA SER A 220 23.94 -2.35 -14.31
C SER A 220 23.75 -3.88 -14.29
N ASP A 221 23.92 -4.53 -13.17
CA ASP A 221 23.67 -5.99 -13.01
C ASP A 221 22.19 -6.36 -13.27
N TRP A 222 21.40 -5.41 -13.75
CA TRP A 222 20.00 -5.56 -14.04
C TRP A 222 19.76 -5.68 -15.54
N THR A 223 19.34 -6.86 -15.96
CA THR A 223 18.81 -7.08 -17.31
C THR A 223 17.31 -7.27 -17.20
N MET A 224 16.55 -6.66 -18.14
CA MET A 224 15.12 -6.87 -18.21
C MET A 224 14.82 -8.36 -18.30
N PRO A 225 14.04 -8.95 -17.38
CA PRO A 225 13.68 -10.34 -17.47
C PRO A 225 12.86 -10.54 -18.75
N PRO A 226 13.07 -11.65 -19.49
CA PRO A 226 12.18 -11.98 -20.60
C PRO A 226 10.76 -12.10 -20.06
N MET A 227 9.81 -11.46 -20.72
CA MET A 227 8.40 -11.64 -20.43
C MET A 227 8.02 -13.11 -20.58
N TYR A 228 7.06 -13.60 -19.78
CA TYR A 228 6.59 -14.97 -19.84
C TYR A 228 6.30 -15.39 -21.29
N ALA A 229 6.73 -16.58 -21.68
CA ALA A 229 6.44 -17.16 -22.99
C ALA A 229 4.92 -17.34 -23.29
N GLY A 230 4.06 -17.10 -22.33
CA GLY A 230 2.59 -17.13 -22.48
C GLY A 230 1.91 -15.77 -22.43
N VAL A 231 2.67 -14.68 -22.21
CA VAL A 231 2.15 -13.32 -22.31
C VAL A 231 2.70 -12.72 -23.60
N PRO A 232 1.89 -12.67 -24.69
CA PRO A 232 2.36 -12.03 -25.90
C PRO A 232 2.63 -10.56 -25.59
N MET A 233 3.89 -10.14 -25.71
CA MET A 233 4.22 -8.73 -25.84
C MET A 233 3.47 -8.23 -27.08
N LEU A 234 2.79 -7.09 -26.94
CA LEU A 234 2.19 -6.44 -28.11
C LEU A 234 3.29 -6.27 -29.17
N PRO A 235 3.04 -6.70 -30.43
CA PRO A 235 4.03 -6.61 -31.48
C PRO A 235 4.50 -5.15 -31.59
N GLY A 236 5.80 -4.91 -31.41
CA GLY A 236 6.40 -3.60 -31.54
C GLY A 236 6.69 -2.86 -30.22
N VAL A 237 6.23 -3.32 -29.05
CA VAL A 237 6.60 -2.68 -27.77
C VAL A 237 8.10 -2.73 -27.53
N MET A 238 8.78 -3.82 -27.87
CA MET A 238 10.25 -3.93 -27.83
C MET A 238 10.94 -3.18 -28.98
N GLN A 239 10.21 -2.86 -30.05
CA GLN A 239 10.74 -2.18 -31.24
C GLN A 239 10.44 -0.68 -31.24
N SER A 240 9.40 -0.25 -30.53
CA SER A 240 9.09 1.15 -30.30
C SER A 240 9.79 1.65 -29.03
N LEU A 241 11.11 1.52 -29.00
CA LEU A 241 11.90 2.34 -28.09
C LEU A 241 11.65 3.80 -28.49
N PRO A 242 10.91 4.59 -27.69
CA PRO A 242 10.87 6.01 -27.95
C PRO A 242 12.32 6.48 -27.90
N VAL A 243 12.79 7.16 -28.95
CA VAL A 243 14.10 7.81 -28.92
C VAL A 243 13.96 8.98 -27.95
N VAL A 244 14.10 8.70 -26.68
CA VAL A 244 14.10 9.71 -25.62
C VAL A 244 15.54 10.16 -25.45
N THR A 245 15.80 11.43 -25.73
CA THR A 245 17.12 11.99 -25.42
C THR A 245 17.28 12.00 -23.90
N PRO A 246 18.32 11.35 -23.34
CA PRO A 246 18.54 11.36 -21.90
C PRO A 246 18.64 12.79 -21.37
N PHE A 247 17.88 13.08 -20.33
CA PHE A 247 17.89 14.37 -19.67
C PHE A 247 18.84 14.33 -18.46
N ARG A 248 19.76 15.28 -18.42
CA ARG A 248 20.55 15.65 -17.24
C ARG A 248 20.50 17.16 -17.07
N PRO A 249 20.39 17.68 -15.85
CA PRO A 249 20.60 19.11 -15.62
C PRO A 249 22.02 19.51 -16.08
N ALA A 250 22.12 20.37 -17.09
CA ALA A 250 23.40 20.82 -17.64
C ALA A 250 23.88 22.10 -16.91
N VAL A 251 24.04 22.01 -15.58
CA VAL A 251 24.42 23.12 -14.71
C VAL A 251 25.60 22.70 -13.86
N ASP A 252 26.59 23.60 -13.67
CA ASP A 252 27.69 23.35 -12.74
C ASP A 252 27.15 23.40 -11.29
N VAL A 253 27.20 22.28 -10.60
CA VAL A 253 26.72 22.10 -9.23
C VAL A 253 27.33 23.12 -8.26
N ASN A 254 28.57 23.54 -8.49
CA ASN A 254 29.28 24.48 -7.64
C ASN A 254 28.77 25.93 -7.75
N THR A 255 27.99 26.23 -8.78
CA THR A 255 27.40 27.57 -8.97
C THR A 255 26.03 27.71 -8.33
N LEU A 256 25.46 26.60 -7.82
CA LEU A 256 24.12 26.57 -7.28
C LEU A 256 24.07 26.89 -5.78
N PRO A 257 22.99 27.52 -5.31
CA PRO A 257 22.75 27.66 -3.88
C PRO A 257 22.62 26.27 -3.23
N ALA A 258 23.04 26.16 -1.97
CA ALA A 258 22.84 24.94 -1.21
C ALA A 258 21.35 24.78 -0.86
N ALA A 259 20.84 23.55 -1.03
CA ALA A 259 19.49 23.22 -0.55
C ALA A 259 19.39 23.44 0.95
N ARG A 260 18.26 23.99 1.40
CA ARG A 260 17.93 24.20 2.80
C ARG A 260 16.89 23.18 3.27
N PRO A 261 16.82 22.86 4.58
CA PRO A 261 15.68 22.17 5.15
C PRO A 261 14.39 22.98 4.91
N ARG A 262 13.26 22.30 4.96
CA ARG A 262 11.95 22.97 4.80
C ARG A 262 11.67 23.90 5.96
N ASP A 263 11.12 25.08 5.65
CA ASP A 263 10.50 25.98 6.62
C ASP A 263 9.02 25.61 6.78
N ILE A 264 8.46 25.92 7.94
CA ILE A 264 7.01 25.88 8.18
C ILE A 264 6.46 27.26 7.88
N VAL A 265 5.51 27.35 6.97
CA VAL A 265 4.87 28.59 6.54
C VAL A 265 3.40 28.56 6.90
N THR A 266 3.05 29.12 8.05
CA THR A 266 1.65 29.26 8.49
C THR A 266 1.00 30.45 7.81
N LEU A 267 -0.09 30.24 7.08
CA LEU A 267 -0.80 31.27 6.33
C LEU A 267 -2.23 31.47 6.86
N PRO A 268 -2.65 32.72 7.13
CA PRO A 268 -4.05 33.03 7.44
C PRO A 268 -4.92 32.95 6.17
N ASP A 269 -6.23 32.94 6.37
CA ASP A 269 -7.18 33.12 5.26
C ASP A 269 -6.88 34.41 4.50
N GLY A 270 -6.84 34.34 3.15
CA GLY A 270 -6.40 35.43 2.28
C GLY A 270 -4.87 35.61 2.20
N GLY A 271 -4.07 34.78 2.88
CA GLY A 271 -2.61 34.82 2.85
C GLY A 271 -2.02 34.60 1.47
N THR A 272 -0.81 35.07 1.25
CA THR A 272 -0.09 34.89 -0.04
C THR A 272 1.28 34.26 0.20
N LEU A 273 1.62 33.28 -0.62
CA LEU A 273 2.93 32.63 -0.69
C LEU A 273 3.58 32.90 -2.05
N ASP A 274 4.82 33.33 -2.05
CA ASP A 274 5.67 33.30 -3.25
C ASP A 274 6.42 31.98 -3.29
N LEU A 275 6.22 31.19 -4.35
CA LEU A 275 6.77 29.85 -4.55
C LEU A 275 7.59 29.82 -5.83
N THR A 276 8.89 29.61 -5.71
CA THR A 276 9.79 29.54 -6.86
C THR A 276 10.38 28.15 -7.01
N ALA A 277 10.25 27.55 -8.20
CA ALA A 277 10.96 26.32 -8.54
C ALA A 277 12.29 26.67 -9.20
N GLY A 278 13.39 26.09 -8.71
CA GLY A 278 14.74 26.35 -9.23
C GLY A 278 15.71 25.21 -8.94
N PHE A 279 16.94 25.32 -9.46
CA PHE A 279 17.99 24.37 -9.15
C PHE A 279 18.71 24.71 -7.84
N VAL A 280 19.09 23.66 -7.13
CA VAL A 280 19.92 23.73 -5.93
C VAL A 280 21.01 22.66 -5.95
N ARG A 281 22.04 22.87 -5.14
CA ARG A 281 23.00 21.85 -4.78
C ARG A 281 22.56 21.15 -3.50
N LYS A 282 22.41 19.82 -3.54
CA LYS A 282 22.12 19.02 -2.34
C LYS A 282 23.15 17.91 -2.19
N SER A 283 23.69 17.77 -0.99
CA SER A 283 24.59 16.65 -0.68
C SER A 283 23.75 15.44 -0.25
N VAL A 284 23.85 14.34 -1.02
CA VAL A 284 23.17 13.08 -0.76
C VAL A 284 24.19 11.95 -0.84
N ALA A 285 24.24 11.10 0.18
CA ALA A 285 25.21 10.00 0.25
C ALA A 285 26.66 10.41 0.00
N GLY A 286 27.07 11.60 0.48
CA GLY A 286 28.41 12.16 0.34
C GLY A 286 28.74 12.72 -1.05
N ARG A 287 27.74 12.97 -1.90
CA ARG A 287 27.89 13.56 -3.23
C ARG A 287 27.06 14.82 -3.36
N ASP A 288 27.63 15.85 -3.97
CA ASP A 288 26.90 17.07 -4.32
C ASP A 288 26.18 16.89 -5.65
N LEU A 289 24.87 16.90 -5.61
CA LEU A 289 23.98 16.66 -6.75
C LEU A 289 23.27 17.95 -7.17
N VAL A 290 22.98 18.08 -8.46
CA VAL A 290 22.04 19.07 -8.96
C VAL A 290 20.63 18.56 -8.73
N MET A 291 19.89 19.21 -7.82
CA MET A 291 18.52 18.90 -7.49
C MET A 291 17.59 20.06 -7.85
N MET A 292 16.29 19.84 -7.84
CA MET A 292 15.27 20.87 -7.99
C MET A 292 14.59 21.11 -6.64
N ALA A 293 14.26 22.36 -6.36
CA ALA A 293 13.67 22.74 -5.08
C ALA A 293 12.61 23.82 -5.22
N PHE A 294 11.62 23.81 -4.35
CA PHE A 294 10.74 24.96 -4.13
C PHE A 294 11.35 25.85 -3.05
N ASN A 295 11.58 27.13 -3.39
CA ASN A 295 12.18 28.12 -2.47
C ASN A 295 13.54 27.67 -1.89
N GLU A 296 14.35 26.98 -2.70
CA GLU A 296 15.64 26.39 -2.31
C GLU A 296 15.53 25.33 -1.19
N GLN A 297 14.36 24.74 -0.96
CA GLN A 297 14.09 23.78 0.12
C GLN A 297 13.73 22.41 -0.46
N ILE A 298 14.24 21.34 0.16
CA ILE A 298 13.92 19.94 -0.14
C ILE A 298 13.66 19.20 1.18
N PRO A 299 12.41 18.78 1.43
CA PRO A 299 11.20 19.12 0.67
C PRO A 299 10.95 20.62 0.64
N GLY A 300 10.09 21.08 -0.27
CA GLY A 300 9.63 22.46 -0.30
C GLY A 300 8.92 22.87 1.00
N PRO A 301 8.59 24.16 1.18
CA PRO A 301 7.95 24.67 2.40
C PRO A 301 6.75 23.82 2.84
N LEU A 302 6.66 23.51 4.14
CA LEU A 302 5.43 22.99 4.73
C LEU A 302 4.43 24.14 4.87
N ILE A 303 3.36 24.08 4.10
CA ILE A 303 2.29 25.09 4.13
C ILE A 303 1.27 24.67 5.18
N GLU A 304 1.13 25.45 6.25
CA GLU A 304 0.11 25.23 7.27
C GLU A 304 -1.02 26.25 7.12
N VAL A 305 -2.23 25.75 7.05
CA VAL A 305 -3.46 26.54 6.93
C VAL A 305 -4.56 25.95 7.78
N ARG A 306 -5.61 26.72 8.06
CA ARG A 306 -6.81 26.19 8.68
C ARG A 306 -7.83 25.73 7.65
N GLU A 307 -8.62 24.74 8.01
CA GLU A 307 -9.81 24.33 7.27
C GLU A 307 -10.69 25.52 6.90
N ALA A 308 -11.31 25.49 5.73
CA ALA A 308 -12.12 26.54 5.12
C ALA A 308 -11.36 27.82 4.73
N SER A 309 -10.04 27.88 4.86
CA SER A 309 -9.27 29.04 4.37
C SER A 309 -8.98 28.96 2.88
N THR A 310 -8.67 30.12 2.31
CA THR A 310 -8.24 30.30 0.92
C THR A 310 -6.94 31.09 0.91
N ILE A 311 -5.92 30.60 0.22
CA ILE A 311 -4.65 31.31 0.03
C ILE A 311 -4.38 31.60 -1.44
N PHE A 312 -3.40 32.47 -1.67
CA PHE A 312 -2.88 32.78 -3.00
C PHE A 312 -1.43 32.32 -3.10
N VAL A 313 -1.08 31.63 -4.19
CA VAL A 313 0.30 31.24 -4.43
C VAL A 313 0.77 31.87 -5.74
N ASN A 314 1.79 32.72 -5.67
CA ASN A 314 2.47 33.27 -6.83
C ASN A 314 3.62 32.33 -7.20
N PHE A 315 3.38 31.43 -8.15
CA PHE A 315 4.38 30.48 -8.62
C PHE A 315 5.27 31.11 -9.70
N THR A 316 6.59 30.96 -9.55
CA THR A 316 7.58 31.34 -10.55
C THR A 316 8.42 30.13 -10.93
N ASN A 317 8.58 29.90 -12.22
CA ASN A 317 9.35 28.78 -12.77
C ASN A 317 10.72 29.25 -13.24
N ASP A 318 11.75 29.04 -12.43
CA ASP A 318 13.16 29.30 -12.75
C ASP A 318 13.91 28.02 -13.15
N THR A 319 13.18 26.94 -13.49
CA THR A 319 13.76 25.71 -14.07
C THR A 319 13.81 25.80 -15.60
N PRO A 320 14.62 24.98 -16.29
CA PRO A 320 14.65 24.96 -17.75
C PRO A 320 13.47 24.19 -18.39
N LEU A 321 12.64 23.52 -17.59
CA LEU A 321 11.48 22.77 -18.06
C LEU A 321 10.20 23.58 -17.84
N PRO A 322 9.23 23.52 -18.74
CA PRO A 322 7.89 24.01 -18.44
C PRO A 322 7.35 23.32 -17.17
N ALA A 323 6.59 24.02 -16.35
CA ALA A 323 6.09 23.47 -15.10
C ALA A 323 4.66 23.95 -14.81
N ALA A 324 3.92 23.17 -14.04
CA ALA A 324 2.69 23.58 -13.37
C ALA A 324 2.69 22.91 -11.99
N VAL A 325 2.11 23.56 -10.99
CA VAL A 325 2.03 22.99 -9.65
C VAL A 325 0.65 22.39 -9.44
N HIS A 326 0.61 21.08 -9.22
CA HIS A 326 -0.58 20.35 -8.81
C HIS A 326 -0.69 20.32 -7.28
N TRP A 327 -1.91 20.52 -6.78
CA TRP A 327 -2.25 20.56 -5.36
C TRP A 327 -2.95 19.26 -4.99
N HIS A 328 -2.14 18.23 -4.82
CA HIS A 328 -2.58 16.86 -4.78
C HIS A 328 -3.52 16.55 -3.61
N GLY A 329 -4.69 16.02 -3.93
CA GLY A 329 -5.71 15.58 -2.98
C GLY A 329 -6.73 16.65 -2.62
N LEU A 330 -6.52 17.92 -2.95
CA LEU A 330 -7.47 18.99 -2.68
C LEU A 330 -8.64 18.99 -3.66
N ARG A 331 -9.85 19.23 -3.13
CA ARG A 331 -11.05 19.51 -3.94
C ARG A 331 -11.12 21.01 -4.18
N LEU A 332 -10.47 21.47 -5.22
CA LEU A 332 -10.35 22.89 -5.56
C LEU A 332 -10.98 23.23 -6.91
N ASP A 333 -11.00 24.52 -7.26
CA ASP A 333 -11.43 24.98 -8.56
C ASP A 333 -10.49 24.45 -9.65
N ASN A 334 -11.05 23.75 -10.64
CA ASN A 334 -10.31 23.12 -11.74
C ASN A 334 -9.28 24.02 -12.43
N ARG A 335 -9.52 25.35 -12.47
CA ARG A 335 -8.59 26.33 -13.07
C ARG A 335 -7.23 26.38 -12.37
N TYR A 336 -7.15 25.90 -11.14
CA TYR A 336 -5.97 25.93 -10.29
C TYR A 336 -5.41 24.55 -9.96
N ASP A 337 -5.94 23.52 -10.61
CA ASP A 337 -5.52 22.12 -10.38
C ASP A 337 -4.10 21.80 -10.90
N GLY A 338 -3.56 22.64 -11.76
CA GLY A 338 -2.16 22.56 -12.19
C GLY A 338 -1.86 21.48 -13.21
N VAL A 339 -2.85 21.02 -14.01
CA VAL A 339 -2.65 19.96 -15.01
C VAL A 339 -2.44 20.58 -16.40
N PRO A 340 -1.20 20.52 -16.95
CA PRO A 340 -0.87 21.11 -18.25
C PRO A 340 -1.70 20.55 -19.39
N GLY A 341 -2.23 21.46 -20.22
CA GLY A 341 -3.05 21.10 -21.39
C GLY A 341 -4.47 20.68 -21.05
N VAL A 342 -4.85 20.59 -19.77
CA VAL A 342 -6.21 20.28 -19.32
C VAL A 342 -6.79 21.44 -18.53
N THR A 343 -6.14 21.88 -17.45
CA THR A 343 -6.63 22.94 -16.57
C THR A 343 -5.92 24.27 -16.83
N GLN A 344 -4.70 24.24 -17.30
CA GLN A 344 -3.88 25.41 -17.63
C GLN A 344 -2.81 25.10 -18.66
N ASP A 345 -2.22 26.13 -19.25
CA ASP A 345 -0.96 26.00 -19.98
C ASP A 345 0.20 25.86 -19.00
N PRO A 346 1.26 25.07 -19.30
CA PRO A 346 2.42 24.98 -18.46
C PRO A 346 3.17 26.33 -18.39
N VAL A 347 3.59 26.70 -17.20
CA VAL A 347 4.36 27.92 -16.94
C VAL A 347 5.76 27.76 -17.54
N GLN A 348 6.06 28.55 -18.54
CA GLN A 348 7.36 28.50 -19.24
C GLN A 348 8.49 29.00 -18.32
N PRO A 349 9.76 28.61 -18.61
CA PRO A 349 10.92 29.12 -17.88
C PRO A 349 10.93 30.67 -17.77
N GLY A 350 11.15 31.19 -16.56
CA GLY A 350 11.15 32.62 -16.25
C GLY A 350 9.76 33.26 -16.24
N LYS A 351 8.69 32.47 -16.25
CA LYS A 351 7.30 32.95 -16.17
C LYS A 351 6.66 32.58 -14.83
N SER A 352 5.52 33.22 -14.54
CA SER A 352 4.80 33.04 -13.31
C SER A 352 3.32 32.76 -13.57
N PHE A 353 2.67 32.09 -12.60
CA PHE A 353 1.24 31.84 -12.56
C PHE A 353 0.74 32.04 -11.13
N ARG A 354 -0.47 32.58 -10.97
CA ARG A 354 -1.08 32.77 -9.65
C ARG A 354 -2.19 31.78 -9.43
N TYR A 355 -2.02 30.95 -8.41
CA TYR A 355 -3.03 30.01 -7.93
C TYR A 355 -3.89 30.63 -6.84
N THR A 356 -5.16 30.21 -6.78
CA THR A 356 -6.07 30.47 -5.67
C THR A 356 -6.50 29.12 -5.12
N ILE A 357 -6.05 28.81 -3.91
CA ILE A 357 -6.20 27.49 -3.32
C ILE A 357 -7.14 27.58 -2.13
N HIS A 358 -8.24 26.84 -2.19
CA HIS A 358 -9.19 26.67 -1.10
C HIS A 358 -9.01 25.31 -0.43
N PHE A 359 -9.08 25.27 0.90
CA PHE A 359 -8.87 24.08 1.72
C PHE A 359 -10.16 23.66 2.41
N PRO A 360 -11.02 22.88 1.76
CA PRO A 360 -12.34 22.54 2.30
C PRO A 360 -12.32 21.51 3.43
N ASP A 361 -11.28 20.69 3.51
CA ASP A 361 -11.21 19.54 4.42
C ASP A 361 -9.86 19.54 5.17
N PRO A 362 -9.84 19.14 6.45
CA PRO A 362 -8.59 19.00 7.22
C PRO A 362 -7.85 17.72 6.85
N GLY A 363 -6.52 17.73 7.05
CA GLY A 363 -5.68 16.57 6.79
C GLY A 363 -4.34 16.93 6.16
N ILE A 364 -3.65 15.91 5.66
CA ILE A 364 -2.35 16.05 5.02
C ILE A 364 -2.49 15.96 3.50
N TYR A 365 -1.93 16.95 2.83
CA TYR A 365 -1.89 17.08 1.38
C TYR A 365 -0.47 17.35 0.94
N TRP A 366 -0.23 17.37 -0.36
CA TRP A 366 1.07 17.72 -0.91
C TRP A 366 0.96 18.44 -2.24
N TYR A 367 2.03 19.09 -2.68
CA TYR A 367 2.10 19.77 -3.97
C TYR A 367 3.38 19.37 -4.70
N HIS A 368 3.26 19.21 -6.01
CA HIS A 368 4.33 18.79 -6.89
C HIS A 368 4.09 19.28 -8.31
N PRO A 369 5.12 19.28 -9.19
CA PRO A 369 4.90 19.61 -10.60
C PRO A 369 4.10 18.51 -11.29
N HIS A 370 3.29 18.89 -12.29
CA HIS A 370 2.55 17.95 -13.14
C HIS A 370 3.02 18.01 -14.60
N HIS A 371 4.31 18.26 -14.84
CA HIS A 371 4.97 18.24 -16.15
C HIS A 371 6.36 17.65 -16.00
N ARG A 372 6.65 16.53 -16.69
CA ARG A 372 7.88 15.77 -16.53
C ARG A 372 8.14 15.42 -15.05
N GLU A 373 7.16 14.87 -14.42
CA GLU A 373 7.21 14.38 -13.03
C GLU A 373 8.33 13.36 -12.83
N ASP A 374 8.57 12.53 -13.84
CA ASP A 374 9.69 11.61 -13.91
C ASP A 374 11.05 12.27 -13.64
N VAL A 375 11.17 13.57 -13.94
CA VAL A 375 12.39 14.37 -13.72
C VAL A 375 12.24 15.28 -12.51
N SER A 376 11.21 16.13 -12.53
CA SER A 376 11.14 17.26 -11.63
C SER A 376 10.75 16.85 -10.20
N GLN A 377 9.85 15.89 -10.04
CA GLN A 377 9.49 15.33 -8.74
C GLN A 377 10.65 14.48 -8.20
N GLU A 378 11.22 13.57 -9.00
CA GLU A 378 12.40 12.77 -8.62
C GLU A 378 13.59 13.65 -8.17
N LEU A 379 13.77 14.82 -8.77
CA LEU A 379 14.83 15.75 -8.38
C LEU A 379 14.49 16.63 -7.18
N GLY A 380 13.30 16.46 -6.55
CA GLY A 380 12.97 17.05 -5.26
C GLY A 380 11.89 18.14 -5.27
N LEU A 381 11.20 18.40 -6.39
CA LEU A 381 10.08 19.35 -6.42
C LEU A 381 8.83 18.73 -5.79
N ALA A 382 8.79 18.68 -4.48
CA ALA A 382 7.65 18.25 -3.71
C ALA A 382 7.59 18.99 -2.38
N GLY A 383 6.39 19.23 -1.84
CA GLY A 383 6.20 19.82 -0.52
C GLY A 383 4.83 19.48 0.06
N ASN A 384 4.68 19.56 1.38
CA ASN A 384 3.43 19.23 2.06
C ASN A 384 2.56 20.45 2.35
N MET A 385 1.26 20.20 2.48
CA MET A 385 0.27 21.12 3.03
C MET A 385 -0.43 20.42 4.19
N LEU A 386 -0.39 21.01 5.37
CA LEU A 386 -1.13 20.55 6.54
C LEU A 386 -2.32 21.48 6.77
N VAL A 387 -3.52 20.92 6.73
CA VAL A 387 -4.76 21.64 6.95
C VAL A 387 -5.26 21.31 8.35
N GLU A 388 -5.15 22.30 9.26
CA GLU A 388 -5.61 22.15 10.63
C GLU A 388 -7.14 22.15 10.68
N PRO A 389 -7.76 21.23 11.44
CA PRO A 389 -9.21 21.15 11.58
C PRO A 389 -9.77 22.36 12.36
N LEU A 390 -11.01 22.73 12.04
CA LEU A 390 -11.77 23.70 12.84
C LEU A 390 -12.30 23.08 14.13
N ALA A 391 -12.63 21.79 14.11
CA ALA A 391 -13.10 21.05 15.27
C ALA A 391 -11.92 20.65 16.16
N SER A 392 -11.92 21.09 17.42
CA SER A 392 -10.83 20.82 18.37
C SER A 392 -10.73 19.36 18.80
N ASP A 393 -11.76 18.57 18.56
CA ASP A 393 -11.85 17.11 18.83
C ASP A 393 -11.71 16.26 17.56
N TYR A 394 -11.26 16.87 16.47
CA TYR A 394 -11.04 16.16 15.22
C TYR A 394 -10.04 15.02 15.40
N TYR A 395 -8.88 15.30 15.94
CA TYR A 395 -7.89 14.33 16.39
C TYR A 395 -7.82 14.27 17.92
N ASN A 396 -7.36 13.15 18.49
CA ASN A 396 -6.98 13.13 19.91
C ASN A 396 -5.77 14.03 20.15
N ALA A 397 -5.56 14.47 21.37
CA ALA A 397 -4.32 15.14 21.73
C ALA A 397 -3.16 14.14 21.72
N VAL A 398 -1.99 14.59 21.29
CA VAL A 398 -0.74 13.83 21.27
C VAL A 398 0.41 14.67 21.82
N ASP A 399 1.55 14.04 22.09
CA ASP A 399 2.73 14.75 22.62
C ASP A 399 3.50 15.43 21.49
N HIS A 400 3.55 14.81 20.29
CA HIS A 400 4.24 15.35 19.11
C HIS A 400 3.44 15.13 17.84
N GLU A 401 3.58 16.06 16.90
CA GLU A 401 3.08 15.92 15.52
C GLU A 401 4.24 16.06 14.53
N GLU A 402 4.38 15.07 13.63
CA GLU A 402 5.42 15.02 12.63
C GLU A 402 4.83 14.90 11.22
N VAL A 403 5.23 15.81 10.33
CA VAL A 403 4.92 15.70 8.90
C VAL A 403 6.12 15.05 8.20
N VAL A 404 5.91 13.87 7.64
CA VAL A 404 6.98 13.05 7.08
C VAL A 404 6.72 12.78 5.60
N MET A 405 7.62 13.26 4.75
CA MET A 405 7.65 12.95 3.33
C MET A 405 8.68 11.86 3.07
N LEU A 406 8.23 10.75 2.52
CA LEU A 406 9.06 9.62 2.10
C LEU A 406 9.30 9.70 0.61
N ASP A 407 10.55 9.46 0.21
CA ASP A 407 10.98 9.52 -1.18
C ASP A 407 12.15 8.56 -1.43
N ASP A 408 12.52 8.34 -2.68
CA ASP A 408 13.75 7.65 -3.05
C ASP A 408 14.40 8.27 -4.29
N LEU A 409 15.72 8.13 -4.39
CA LEU A 409 16.50 8.69 -5.48
C LEU A 409 17.40 7.61 -6.09
N LEU A 410 17.44 7.53 -7.42
CA LEU A 410 18.30 6.57 -8.11
C LEU A 410 19.64 7.21 -8.48
N LEU A 411 20.68 6.84 -7.71
CA LEU A 411 22.06 7.28 -7.93
C LEU A 411 22.85 6.26 -8.75
N GLY A 412 23.49 6.76 -9.81
CA GLY A 412 24.54 6.05 -10.54
C GLY A 412 25.90 6.15 -9.84
N ALA A 413 26.97 5.91 -10.59
CA ALA A 413 28.32 5.98 -10.05
C ALA A 413 28.71 7.39 -9.57
N ASP A 414 28.36 8.42 -10.32
CA ASP A 414 28.82 9.80 -10.09
C ASP A 414 27.67 10.79 -9.84
N ASP A 415 26.46 10.51 -10.31
CA ASP A 415 25.33 11.43 -10.31
C ASP A 415 24.00 10.67 -10.31
N VAL A 416 22.88 11.39 -10.32
CA VAL A 416 21.55 10.80 -10.59
C VAL A 416 21.58 10.10 -11.95
N VAL A 417 21.04 8.90 -12.02
CA VAL A 417 20.92 8.18 -13.31
C VAL A 417 20.12 9.04 -14.29
N PRO A 418 20.61 9.27 -15.53
CA PRO A 418 19.92 10.12 -16.49
C PRO A 418 18.49 9.67 -16.76
N PHE A 419 17.58 10.63 -16.91
CA PHE A 419 16.20 10.37 -17.26
C PHE A 419 16.10 10.09 -18.76
N GLY A 420 15.38 9.02 -19.12
CA GLY A 420 15.24 8.57 -20.50
C GLY A 420 16.24 7.50 -20.93
N GLU A 421 17.34 7.29 -20.22
CA GLU A 421 18.16 6.08 -20.37
C GLU A 421 17.33 4.88 -19.90
N GLU A 422 17.45 3.74 -20.60
CA GLU A 422 16.71 2.52 -20.31
C GLU A 422 15.18 2.74 -20.08
N SER A 423 14.64 3.74 -20.79
CA SER A 423 13.24 4.17 -20.59
C SER A 423 12.24 3.03 -20.68
N ALA A 424 12.44 2.05 -21.56
CA ALA A 424 11.57 0.88 -21.67
C ALA A 424 11.53 0.07 -20.36
N ASN A 425 12.66 -0.08 -19.67
CA ASN A 425 12.75 -0.77 -18.39
C ASN A 425 11.97 -0.02 -17.32
N TYR A 426 12.26 1.28 -17.18
CA TYR A 426 11.63 2.09 -16.14
C TYR A 426 10.14 2.31 -16.37
N MET A 427 9.68 2.33 -17.63
CA MET A 427 8.25 2.40 -17.95
C MET A 427 7.50 1.12 -17.59
N LEU A 428 8.13 -0.06 -17.79
CA LEU A 428 7.49 -1.36 -17.54
C LEU A 428 7.64 -1.83 -16.09
N MET A 429 8.81 -1.57 -15.48
CA MET A 429 9.17 -2.13 -14.17
C MET A 429 9.22 -1.10 -13.06
N GLY A 430 9.16 0.19 -13.38
CA GLY A 430 9.35 1.29 -12.46
C GLY A 430 10.81 1.70 -12.28
N ARG A 431 11.03 2.97 -11.93
CA ARG A 431 12.33 3.53 -11.59
C ARG A 431 12.45 3.60 -10.07
N PHE A 432 13.06 2.58 -9.47
CA PHE A 432 13.26 2.51 -8.02
C PHE A 432 14.57 3.15 -7.63
N GLY A 433 14.54 4.05 -6.66
CA GLY A 433 15.74 4.64 -6.06
C GLY A 433 16.54 3.61 -5.25
N ASN A 434 17.83 3.87 -5.10
CA ASN A 434 18.74 3.12 -4.24
C ASN A 434 19.20 3.91 -3.01
N VAL A 435 18.73 5.15 -2.87
CA VAL A 435 18.88 5.98 -1.68
C VAL A 435 17.50 6.41 -1.22
N PHE A 436 17.16 6.08 0.01
CA PHE A 436 15.91 6.48 0.63
C PHE A 436 16.05 7.85 1.27
N LEU A 437 15.02 8.66 1.16
CA LEU A 437 14.98 10.01 1.72
C LEU A 437 13.75 10.17 2.61
N THR A 438 13.96 10.69 3.79
CA THR A 438 12.89 11.09 4.72
C THR A 438 13.02 12.58 4.97
N ASN A 439 11.99 13.35 4.60
CA ASN A 439 12.07 14.81 4.61
C ASN A 439 13.29 15.34 3.84
N GLY A 440 13.63 14.68 2.72
CA GLY A 440 14.75 15.04 1.86
C GLY A 440 16.13 14.63 2.37
N GLU A 441 16.23 13.96 3.52
CA GLU A 441 17.50 13.54 4.12
C GLU A 441 17.61 12.02 4.20
N PRO A 442 18.80 11.44 3.95
CA PRO A 442 19.03 10.01 4.13
C PRO A 442 18.97 9.56 5.59
N GLU A 443 19.21 10.47 6.51
CA GLU A 443 19.23 10.22 7.96
C GLU A 443 18.22 11.15 8.64
N TYR A 444 17.02 10.63 8.91
CA TYR A 444 16.01 11.31 9.70
C TYR A 444 16.11 10.90 11.16
N GLY A 445 15.95 11.87 12.06
CA GLY A 445 15.97 11.65 13.51
C GLY A 445 14.86 12.40 14.22
N LEU A 446 14.31 11.77 15.26
CA LEU A 446 13.31 12.34 16.15
C LEU A 446 13.64 11.96 17.59
N ASP A 447 13.59 12.95 18.49
CA ASP A 447 13.78 12.78 19.94
C ASP A 447 12.43 12.91 20.64
N VAL A 448 12.08 11.92 21.48
CA VAL A 448 10.82 11.89 22.26
C VAL A 448 11.07 11.32 23.65
N ASP A 449 10.09 11.43 24.54
CA ASP A 449 10.14 10.86 25.89
C ASP A 449 9.38 9.52 25.97
N ALA A 450 9.73 8.69 26.94
CA ALA A 450 9.03 7.42 27.15
C ALA A 450 7.57 7.66 27.54
N GLY A 451 6.66 6.99 26.84
CA GLY A 451 5.22 7.13 26.96
C GLY A 451 4.61 8.17 26.02
N ASP A 452 5.42 8.90 25.24
CA ASP A 452 4.89 9.84 24.25
C ASP A 452 4.14 9.13 23.13
N VAL A 453 3.05 9.75 22.70
CA VAL A 453 2.32 9.41 21.49
C VAL A 453 2.69 10.43 20.41
N VAL A 454 3.18 9.95 19.29
CA VAL A 454 3.52 10.77 18.12
C VAL A 454 2.51 10.54 17.02
N ARG A 455 1.92 11.62 16.51
CA ARG A 455 1.11 11.60 15.28
C ARG A 455 1.99 11.89 14.08
N PHE A 456 2.07 10.91 13.19
CA PHE A 456 2.76 11.04 11.92
C PHE A 456 1.77 11.31 10.78
N HIS A 457 2.06 12.34 10.02
CA HIS A 457 1.39 12.67 8.76
C HIS A 457 2.32 12.23 7.62
N PHE A 458 2.15 11.01 7.14
CA PHE A 458 2.98 10.44 6.07
C PHE A 458 2.50 10.86 4.69
N THR A 459 3.46 11.14 3.81
CA THR A 459 3.26 11.31 2.36
C THR A 459 4.31 10.52 1.62
N ASN A 460 3.92 9.73 0.63
CA ASN A 460 4.85 9.07 -0.28
C ASN A 460 5.00 9.92 -1.56
N ALA A 461 6.14 10.58 -1.72
CA ALA A 461 6.47 11.41 -2.87
C ALA A 461 7.31 10.68 -3.93
N SER A 462 7.65 9.40 -3.73
CA SER A 462 8.41 8.64 -4.73
C SER A 462 7.58 8.36 -5.99
N ASN A 463 8.25 8.32 -7.12
CA ASN A 463 7.58 8.07 -8.41
C ASN A 463 7.07 6.64 -8.57
N THR A 464 7.69 5.66 -7.90
CA THR A 464 7.39 4.24 -8.14
C THR A 464 7.24 3.42 -6.86
N ARG A 465 8.02 3.75 -5.81
CA ARG A 465 8.18 2.90 -4.64
C ARG A 465 6.95 2.91 -3.74
N THR A 466 6.46 1.73 -3.39
CA THR A 466 5.56 1.55 -2.25
C THR A 466 6.40 1.36 -0.99
N PHE A 467 6.09 2.12 0.05
CA PHE A 467 6.69 1.95 1.37
C PHE A 467 5.78 1.09 2.25
N ASN A 468 6.39 0.29 3.12
CA ASN A 468 5.73 -0.47 4.17
C ASN A 468 6.42 -0.13 5.50
N VAL A 469 5.92 0.91 6.16
CA VAL A 469 6.56 1.56 7.29
C VAL A 469 6.17 0.87 8.59
N ALA A 470 7.17 0.49 9.39
CA ALA A 470 6.98 -0.04 10.74
C ALA A 470 8.02 0.55 11.71
N PHE A 471 7.72 0.55 13.00
CA PHE A 471 8.61 1.00 14.05
C PHE A 471 9.07 -0.18 14.90
N ARG A 472 10.38 -0.35 15.06
CA ARG A 472 10.97 -1.49 15.77
C ARG A 472 12.08 -1.03 16.71
N PRO A 473 12.26 -1.67 17.87
CA PRO A 473 13.47 -1.47 18.69
C PRO A 473 14.73 -1.78 17.87
N THR A 474 15.77 -0.95 17.98
CA THR A 474 17.00 -1.16 17.20
C THR A 474 17.84 -2.34 17.70
N ASP A 475 17.68 -2.74 18.94
CA ASP A 475 18.33 -3.92 19.56
C ASP A 475 17.61 -5.23 19.22
N ASP A 476 16.34 -5.18 18.77
CA ASP A 476 15.60 -6.32 18.22
C ASP A 476 14.94 -5.96 16.86
N PRO A 477 15.72 -5.85 15.79
CA PRO A 477 15.20 -5.43 14.49
C PRO A 477 14.25 -6.45 13.85
N ASN A 478 14.23 -7.68 14.33
CA ASN A 478 13.33 -8.74 13.85
C ASN A 478 12.20 -9.07 14.85
N GLY A 479 12.17 -8.38 15.98
CA GLY A 479 11.08 -8.47 16.96
C GLY A 479 9.77 -7.90 16.44
N GLU A 480 8.75 -8.01 17.25
CA GLU A 480 7.43 -7.44 16.94
C GLU A 480 7.51 -5.92 16.76
N PRO A 481 6.90 -5.36 15.72
CA PRO A 481 6.84 -3.92 15.56
C PRO A 481 5.91 -3.28 16.61
N LEU A 482 6.13 -1.99 16.89
CA LEU A 482 5.18 -1.23 17.69
C LEU A 482 3.81 -1.17 16.97
N PRO A 483 2.70 -1.27 17.73
CA PRO A 483 1.38 -1.04 17.19
C PRO A 483 1.25 0.37 16.63
N ILE A 484 0.63 0.49 15.47
CA ILE A 484 0.32 1.75 14.79
C ILE A 484 -1.18 1.92 14.76
N LYS A 485 -1.67 3.03 15.30
CA LYS A 485 -3.08 3.42 15.21
C LYS A 485 -3.31 4.20 13.92
N VAL A 486 -4.10 3.65 13.01
CA VAL A 486 -4.42 4.26 11.72
C VAL A 486 -5.69 5.09 11.87
N ILE A 487 -5.60 6.39 11.59
CA ILE A 487 -6.67 7.38 11.82
C ILE A 487 -7.30 7.81 10.52
N GLY A 488 -6.49 8.13 9.51
CA GLY A 488 -6.96 8.67 8.25
C GLY A 488 -6.00 8.42 7.09
N SER A 489 -6.47 8.78 5.91
CA SER A 489 -5.72 8.67 4.65
C SER A 489 -5.94 9.90 3.77
N ASP A 490 -5.76 9.75 2.48
CA ASP A 490 -5.88 10.77 1.43
C ASP A 490 -7.10 11.70 1.54
N VAL A 491 -8.22 11.17 2.01
CA VAL A 491 -9.51 11.87 2.05
C VAL A 491 -9.96 12.25 3.46
N GLY A 492 -9.04 12.25 4.42
CA GLY A 492 -9.31 12.57 5.81
C GLY A 492 -9.45 11.35 6.72
N ARG A 493 -10.19 11.49 7.82
CA ARG A 493 -10.35 10.41 8.79
C ARG A 493 -11.16 9.26 8.21
N PHE A 494 -10.77 8.03 8.58
CA PHE A 494 -11.61 6.86 8.37
C PHE A 494 -12.87 6.90 9.25
N GLU A 495 -13.90 6.17 8.88
CA GLU A 495 -15.09 5.99 9.72
C GLU A 495 -14.79 5.28 11.04
N ARG A 496 -13.70 4.49 11.07
CA ARG A 496 -13.22 3.75 12.24
C ARG A 496 -11.71 3.74 12.27
N GLU A 497 -11.17 4.06 13.42
CA GLU A 497 -9.74 3.87 13.69
C GLU A 497 -9.43 2.38 13.82
N SER A 498 -8.21 1.99 13.51
CA SER A 498 -7.77 0.59 13.56
C SER A 498 -6.31 0.48 13.94
N MET A 499 -5.91 -0.65 14.55
CA MET A 499 -4.52 -0.97 14.78
C MET A 499 -3.93 -1.74 13.61
N SER A 500 -2.66 -1.48 13.32
CA SER A 500 -1.86 -2.17 12.31
C SER A 500 -0.42 -2.35 12.79
N GLU A 501 0.28 -3.30 12.21
CA GLU A 501 1.72 -3.54 12.45
C GLU A 501 2.61 -2.64 11.58
N SER A 502 2.07 -2.15 10.48
CA SER A 502 2.77 -1.31 9.51
C SER A 502 1.78 -0.45 8.74
N VAL A 503 2.29 0.59 8.09
CA VAL A 503 1.54 1.46 7.17
C VAL A 503 2.07 1.23 5.76
N THR A 504 1.20 0.79 4.85
CA THR A 504 1.59 0.59 3.45
C THR A 504 1.12 1.78 2.62
N LEU A 505 2.08 2.51 2.04
CA LEU A 505 1.83 3.71 1.24
C LEU A 505 2.27 3.47 -0.20
N ALA A 506 1.35 3.45 -1.14
CA ALA A 506 1.68 3.53 -2.57
C ALA A 506 2.13 4.96 -2.95
N PRO A 507 2.77 5.16 -4.12
CA PRO A 507 3.07 6.50 -4.61
C PRO A 507 1.87 7.43 -4.56
N ALA A 508 2.08 8.65 -4.08
CA ALA A 508 1.09 9.71 -3.89
C ALA A 508 0.09 9.52 -2.73
N GLU A 509 0.07 8.37 -2.07
CA GLU A 509 -0.77 8.14 -0.88
C GLU A 509 -0.27 8.89 0.34
N ARG A 510 -1.22 9.27 1.21
CA ARG A 510 -0.99 9.90 2.52
C ARG A 510 -1.74 9.13 3.57
N TYR A 511 -1.14 9.02 4.76
CA TYR A 511 -1.79 8.43 5.95
C TYR A 511 -1.51 9.27 7.19
N VAL A 512 -2.51 9.33 8.07
CA VAL A 512 -2.38 9.90 9.41
C VAL A 512 -2.44 8.76 10.41
N VAL A 513 -1.37 8.60 11.17
CA VAL A 513 -1.24 7.52 12.14
C VAL A 513 -0.68 8.02 13.48
N GLU A 514 -0.93 7.28 14.54
CA GLU A 514 -0.33 7.51 15.86
C GLU A 514 0.49 6.30 16.27
N VAL A 515 1.62 6.56 16.94
CA VAL A 515 2.52 5.54 17.51
C VAL A 515 2.84 5.93 18.93
N LEU A 516 2.67 4.99 19.86
CA LEU A 516 3.10 5.11 21.24
C LEU A 516 4.51 4.53 21.38
N PHE A 517 5.44 5.30 21.96
CA PHE A 517 6.78 4.85 22.31
C PHE A 517 6.86 4.52 23.82
N PRO A 518 6.59 3.26 24.23
CA PRO A 518 6.30 2.94 25.63
C PRO A 518 7.52 2.98 26.54
N GLU A 519 8.72 2.74 26.01
CA GLU A 519 9.94 2.57 26.81
C GLU A 519 11.11 3.36 26.22
N GLY A 520 12.01 3.83 27.11
CA GLY A 520 13.25 4.49 26.71
C GLY A 520 14.15 3.56 25.91
N GLY A 521 14.80 4.09 24.87
CA GLY A 521 15.67 3.33 23.98
C GLY A 521 15.76 3.94 22.60
N ALA A 522 16.26 3.19 21.65
CA ALA A 522 16.31 3.61 20.25
C ALA A 522 15.39 2.72 19.40
N TYR A 523 14.57 3.38 18.57
CA TYR A 523 13.69 2.72 17.61
C TYR A 523 14.07 3.12 16.19
N ALA A 524 13.86 2.21 15.26
CA ALA A 524 14.02 2.48 13.84
C ALA A 524 12.66 2.53 13.15
N MET A 525 12.43 3.60 12.40
CA MET A 525 11.39 3.62 11.37
C MET A 525 11.95 2.87 10.17
N THR A 526 11.35 1.73 9.84
CA THR A 526 11.85 0.79 8.83
C THR A 526 10.90 0.69 7.66
N ASN A 527 11.43 0.41 6.47
CA ASN A 527 10.69 -0.06 5.31
C ASN A 527 11.07 -1.50 5.05
N ARG A 528 10.09 -2.42 4.97
CA ARG A 528 10.32 -3.79 4.54
C ARG A 528 9.28 -4.19 3.51
N VAL A 529 9.73 -4.55 2.34
CA VAL A 529 8.90 -5.01 1.23
C VAL A 529 9.46 -6.30 0.65
N GLN A 530 8.63 -7.06 -0.05
CA GLN A 530 9.05 -8.26 -0.76
C GLN A 530 9.14 -7.95 -2.25
N GLY A 531 10.35 -7.69 -2.72
CA GLY A 531 10.65 -7.50 -4.14
C GLY A 531 10.65 -8.82 -4.90
N ILE A 532 10.29 -8.78 -6.18
CA ILE A 532 10.34 -9.96 -7.05
C ILE A 532 11.66 -9.96 -7.80
N ASN A 533 12.51 -10.95 -7.54
CA ASN A 533 13.64 -11.25 -8.41
C ASN A 533 13.17 -12.10 -9.58
N HIS A 534 12.90 -11.44 -10.70
CA HIS A 534 12.38 -12.10 -11.89
C HIS A 534 13.35 -13.11 -12.50
N ARG A 535 14.68 -12.92 -12.36
CA ARG A 535 15.69 -13.87 -12.88
C ARG A 535 15.60 -15.21 -12.20
N GLN A 536 15.37 -15.20 -10.88
CA GLN A 536 15.33 -16.42 -10.06
C GLN A 536 13.91 -16.89 -9.74
N GLY A 537 12.89 -16.09 -10.05
CA GLY A 537 11.50 -16.37 -9.69
C GLY A 537 11.29 -16.39 -8.18
N LEU A 538 12.05 -15.62 -7.42
CA LEU A 538 12.04 -15.58 -5.96
C LEU A 538 11.54 -14.22 -5.46
N PHE A 539 10.92 -14.24 -4.28
CA PHE A 539 10.69 -13.03 -3.50
C PHE A 539 11.91 -12.80 -2.61
N LEU A 540 12.46 -11.60 -2.66
CA LEU A 540 13.57 -11.16 -1.83
C LEU A 540 13.09 -10.02 -0.94
N GLU A 541 13.45 -10.08 0.31
CA GLU A 541 13.19 -9.00 1.24
C GLU A 541 14.12 -7.82 0.93
N GLU A 542 13.53 -6.65 0.71
CA GLU A 542 14.22 -5.36 0.68
C GLU A 542 13.91 -4.65 1.98
N SER A 543 14.95 -4.30 2.74
CA SER A 543 14.85 -3.66 4.04
C SER A 543 15.69 -2.40 4.07
N ALA A 544 15.12 -1.31 4.60
CA ALA A 544 15.79 -0.04 4.80
C ALA A 544 15.39 0.61 6.12
N VAL A 545 16.29 1.40 6.68
CA VAL A 545 15.99 2.30 7.80
C VAL A 545 15.68 3.67 7.21
N LEU A 546 14.46 4.15 7.44
CA LEU A 546 13.98 5.46 6.99
C LEU A 546 14.25 6.56 8.01
N GLY A 547 14.44 6.19 9.28
CA GLY A 547 14.70 7.13 10.35
C GLY A 547 14.97 6.45 11.68
N ARG A 548 15.45 7.22 12.64
CA ARG A 548 15.72 6.78 14.00
C ARG A 548 15.01 7.64 15.00
N ILE A 549 14.36 7.03 15.97
CA ILE A 549 13.67 7.71 17.06
C ILE A 549 14.44 7.39 18.35
N ALA A 550 14.97 8.43 18.98
CA ALA A 550 15.63 8.33 20.28
C ALA A 550 14.62 8.63 21.38
N VAL A 551 14.29 7.63 22.18
CA VAL A 551 13.32 7.74 23.25
C VAL A 551 14.07 7.91 24.58
N SER A 552 13.92 9.05 25.25
CA SER A 552 14.56 9.28 26.54
C SER A 552 13.91 8.40 27.63
N GLY A 553 14.64 8.17 28.73
CA GLY A 553 14.09 7.46 29.90
C GLY A 553 13.20 8.33 30.79
N ALA A 554 13.02 9.61 30.45
CA ALA A 554 12.07 10.49 31.15
C ALA A 554 10.65 10.14 30.71
N THR A 555 9.70 10.26 31.62
CA THR A 555 8.28 10.07 31.31
C THR A 555 7.61 11.44 31.28
N SER A 556 6.93 11.77 30.19
CA SER A 556 6.14 12.97 30.06
C SER A 556 4.99 13.00 31.09
N GLU A 557 4.64 14.19 31.59
CA GLU A 557 3.49 14.37 32.50
C GLU A 557 2.15 14.05 31.82
N SER A 558 2.06 14.22 30.47
CA SER A 558 0.88 13.94 29.65
C SER A 558 0.77 12.49 29.21
N ALA A 559 1.85 11.72 29.26
CA ALA A 559 1.98 10.38 28.68
C ALA A 559 0.85 9.42 29.07
N SER A 560 0.39 9.43 30.33
CA SER A 560 -0.68 8.50 30.77
C SER A 560 -2.05 8.79 30.15
N GLY A 561 -2.34 10.08 29.83
CA GLY A 561 -3.58 10.48 29.18
C GLY A 561 -3.60 10.14 27.71
N HIS A 562 -2.54 10.50 26.99
CA HIS A 562 -2.42 10.26 25.56
C HIS A 562 -2.28 8.75 25.24
N ALA A 563 -1.57 7.98 26.08
CA ALA A 563 -1.50 6.52 25.94
C ALA A 563 -2.87 5.86 26.07
N HIS A 564 -3.74 6.33 26.99
CA HIS A 564 -5.11 5.82 27.09
C HIS A 564 -5.94 6.15 25.84
N ASP A 565 -5.82 7.36 25.30
CA ASP A 565 -6.49 7.76 24.07
C ASP A 565 -5.94 6.99 22.84
N PHE A 566 -4.66 6.65 22.84
CA PHE A 566 -4.05 5.81 21.82
C PHE A 566 -4.64 4.39 21.80
N GLU A 567 -4.86 3.77 22.96
CA GLU A 567 -5.47 2.43 23.06
C GLU A 567 -6.94 2.41 22.64
N SER A 568 -7.61 3.55 22.69
CA SER A 568 -9.04 3.68 22.38
C SER A 568 -9.26 3.93 20.89
N LEU A 569 -10.01 3.05 20.22
CA LEU A 569 -10.37 3.18 18.81
C LEU A 569 -11.69 3.92 18.64
N ARG A 570 -11.64 5.07 18.00
CA ARG A 570 -12.81 5.94 17.78
C ARG A 570 -13.63 5.47 16.57
N ILE A 571 -14.93 5.76 16.64
CA ILE A 571 -15.84 5.74 15.49
C ILE A 571 -16.21 7.19 15.20
N HIS A 572 -16.08 7.59 13.95
CA HIS A 572 -16.37 8.95 13.50
C HIS A 572 -17.75 9.00 12.87
N ASP A 573 -18.78 9.23 13.69
CA ASP A 573 -20.20 9.16 13.29
C ASP A 573 -20.52 10.03 12.07
N ALA A 574 -19.94 11.24 11.98
CA ALA A 574 -20.14 12.12 10.83
C ALA A 574 -19.66 11.51 9.50
N VAL A 575 -18.54 10.76 9.53
CA VAL A 575 -18.01 10.04 8.37
C VAL A 575 -18.89 8.83 8.04
N VAL A 576 -19.34 8.09 9.07
CA VAL A 576 -20.28 6.97 8.91
C VAL A 576 -21.59 7.44 8.28
N GLU A 577 -22.18 8.54 8.77
CA GLU A 577 -23.40 9.13 8.21
C GLU A 577 -23.24 9.58 6.76
N ASP A 578 -22.06 10.12 6.40
CA ASP A 578 -21.77 10.52 5.02
C ASP A 578 -21.69 9.30 4.09
N ILE A 579 -21.01 8.23 4.50
CA ILE A 579 -20.92 6.99 3.73
C ILE A 579 -22.29 6.32 3.62
N ASP A 580 -23.08 6.29 4.69
CA ASP A 580 -24.38 5.63 4.73
C ASP A 580 -25.38 6.23 3.74
N ARG A 581 -25.25 7.50 3.39
CA ARG A 581 -26.06 8.12 2.31
C ARG A 581 -25.86 7.42 0.97
N TYR A 582 -24.68 6.89 0.71
CA TYR A 582 -24.33 6.24 -0.56
C TYR A 582 -24.42 4.72 -0.51
N ARG A 583 -24.50 4.10 0.70
CA ARG A 583 -24.56 2.65 0.89
C ARG A 583 -25.65 1.94 0.07
N PRO A 584 -26.87 2.49 -0.11
CA PRO A 584 -27.87 1.88 -0.99
C PRO A 584 -27.46 1.76 -2.44
N LEU A 585 -26.48 2.59 -2.89
CA LEU A 585 -25.99 2.57 -4.26
C LEU A 585 -24.95 1.46 -4.50
N PHE A 586 -24.31 0.93 -3.44
CA PHE A 586 -23.30 -0.11 -3.58
C PHE A 586 -23.84 -1.44 -4.11
N ALA A 587 -25.12 -1.73 -3.84
CA ALA A 587 -25.81 -2.92 -4.35
C ALA A 587 -26.46 -2.70 -5.73
N ARG A 588 -26.45 -1.48 -6.23
CA ARG A 588 -27.04 -1.14 -7.53
C ARG A 588 -26.08 -1.56 -8.65
N PRO A 589 -26.56 -2.16 -9.76
CA PRO A 589 -25.75 -2.37 -10.94
C PRO A 589 -25.18 -1.03 -11.46
N ALA A 590 -23.95 -1.04 -11.96
CA ALA A 590 -23.36 0.12 -12.58
C ALA A 590 -24.19 0.57 -13.80
N ASP A 591 -24.43 1.87 -13.94
CA ASP A 591 -25.12 2.43 -15.13
C ASP A 591 -24.20 2.39 -16.36
N HIS A 592 -22.87 2.44 -16.14
CA HIS A 592 -21.84 2.38 -17.18
C HIS A 592 -20.65 1.56 -16.69
N GLU A 593 -20.13 0.69 -17.55
CA GLU A 593 -18.87 0.00 -17.35
C GLU A 593 -17.81 0.61 -18.27
N LEU A 594 -16.69 1.02 -17.69
CA LEU A 594 -15.51 1.48 -18.43
C LEU A 594 -14.41 0.44 -18.29
N VAL A 595 -13.87 0.00 -19.41
CA VAL A 595 -12.70 -0.89 -19.44
C VAL A 595 -11.50 -0.03 -19.80
N LEU A 596 -10.54 0.09 -18.88
CA LEU A 596 -9.25 0.71 -19.14
C LEU A 596 -8.31 -0.37 -19.63
N THR A 597 -7.79 -0.21 -20.84
CA THR A 597 -6.73 -1.06 -21.40
C THR A 597 -5.46 -0.22 -21.53
N LEU A 598 -4.33 -0.82 -21.19
CA LEU A 598 -3.00 -0.29 -21.54
C LEU A 598 -2.63 -0.92 -22.88
N GLU A 599 -2.51 -0.10 -23.92
CA GLU A 599 -2.08 -0.51 -25.26
C GLU A 599 -0.65 -0.05 -25.53
#